data_89385c27e0200d61bea5f73d3cb0c9ce
#
_entry.id   89385c27e0200d61bea5f73d3cb0c9ce
#
_cell.length_a   1.000
_cell.length_b   1.000
_cell.length_c   1.000
_cell.angle_alpha   90.00
_cell.angle_beta   90.00
_cell.angle_gamma   90.00
#
_symmetry.space_group_name_H-M   'P 1'
#
loop_
_entity.id
_entity.type
_entity.pdbx_description
1 polymer ?
#
loop_
_entity_poly.entity_id
_entity_poly.type
_entity_poly.pdbx_seq_one_letter_code
_entity_poly.pdbx_strand_id
1 'polypeptide(L)'
;WNDIVLARLFFDRLLPNDVDKIIYLDGDTMVRGSLHDLWSIDLSNYVIGAAVEPTANSERKKAISLELTKPYYNAGVLLINMEKWKEMNAGKIVLNFYKEHQGRLFANDQCAINGALKDYILQIPISYNFCNSYRFYNYKALVKMMKPTKFISKEDYQVQCNNPIIIHFLGEERPWRVGNKHTYTNEYMFYWNKTPWANTPLELGWENYFKVFNLFNTVMKPFPMLRYRIMD
;
A
#
# COMPACT_ATOMS: atom_id res chain seq x y z
N TRP A 1 -6.34 -12.70 -10.21
CA TRP A 1 -5.38 -12.54 -9.10
C TRP A 1 -4.84 -13.91 -8.73
N ASN A 2 -3.60 -13.98 -8.30
CA ASN A 2 -2.97 -15.23 -7.87
C ASN A 2 -3.20 -15.39 -6.37
N ASP A 3 -3.57 -16.61 -5.92
CA ASP A 3 -3.82 -16.91 -4.49
C ASP A 3 -2.61 -16.67 -3.58
N ILE A 4 -1.42 -16.49 -4.16
CA ILE A 4 -0.20 -16.16 -3.43
C ILE A 4 -0.32 -14.87 -2.59
N VAL A 5 -1.21 -13.93 -2.97
CA VAL A 5 -1.46 -12.72 -2.18
C VAL A 5 -2.08 -13.04 -0.82
N LEU A 6 -2.74 -14.19 -0.68
CA LEU A 6 -3.29 -14.67 0.57
C LEU A 6 -2.24 -15.32 1.48
N ALA A 7 -1.03 -15.58 0.99
CA ALA A 7 0.04 -16.25 1.79
C ALA A 7 0.36 -15.45 3.07
N ARG A 8 0.27 -14.12 3.02
CA ARG A 8 0.47 -13.25 4.20
C ARG A 8 -0.52 -13.52 5.35
N LEU A 9 -1.66 -14.15 5.08
CA LEU A 9 -2.63 -14.48 6.12
C LEU A 9 -2.21 -15.70 6.98
N PHE A 10 -1.15 -16.40 6.57
CA PHE A 10 -0.65 -17.61 7.22
C PHE A 10 0.70 -17.40 7.95
N PHE A 11 1.03 -16.18 8.34
CA PHE A 11 2.27 -15.88 9.06
C PHE A 11 2.46 -16.74 10.31
N ASP A 12 1.38 -17.01 11.05
CA ASP A 12 1.36 -17.89 12.23
C ASP A 12 1.80 -19.32 11.95
N ARG A 13 1.73 -19.76 10.67
CA ARG A 13 2.14 -21.10 10.23
C ARG A 13 3.46 -21.13 9.48
N LEU A 14 3.84 -20.00 8.89
CA LEU A 14 5.02 -19.89 8.02
C LEU A 14 6.27 -19.43 8.79
N LEU A 15 6.07 -18.76 9.92
CA LEU A 15 7.16 -18.18 10.72
C LEU A 15 7.40 -19.02 11.98
N PRO A 16 8.66 -18.99 12.52
CA PRO A 16 8.96 -19.58 13.81
C PRO A 16 8.07 -19.02 14.93
N ASN A 17 7.81 -19.86 15.95
CA ASN A 17 6.90 -19.48 17.04
C ASN A 17 7.43 -18.37 17.94
N ASP A 18 8.73 -18.17 18.01
CA ASP A 18 9.44 -17.15 18.78
C ASP A 18 9.49 -15.78 18.09
N VAL A 19 8.94 -15.67 16.88
CA VAL A 19 8.81 -14.36 16.21
C VAL A 19 7.60 -13.64 16.79
N ASP A 20 7.87 -12.48 17.41
CA ASP A 20 6.87 -11.62 18.09
C ASP A 20 6.45 -10.40 17.26
N LYS A 21 7.27 -9.97 16.29
CA LYS A 21 7.01 -8.80 15.43
C LYS A 21 7.63 -8.98 14.05
N ILE A 22 6.99 -8.45 13.01
CA ILE A 22 7.55 -8.45 11.64
C ILE A 22 7.20 -7.17 10.89
N ILE A 23 8.01 -6.85 9.89
CA ILE A 23 7.67 -5.90 8.82
C ILE A 23 7.45 -6.74 7.56
N TYR A 24 6.23 -6.71 7.04
CA TYR A 24 5.89 -7.29 5.74
C TYR A 24 6.02 -6.23 4.65
N LEU A 25 6.59 -6.62 3.51
CA LEU A 25 6.75 -5.76 2.33
C LEU A 25 6.26 -6.50 1.09
N ASP A 26 5.45 -5.85 0.26
CA ASP A 26 5.14 -6.35 -1.09
C ASP A 26 6.40 -6.35 -1.97
N GLY A 27 6.48 -7.27 -2.93
CA GLY A 27 7.64 -7.44 -3.80
C GLY A 27 7.90 -6.25 -4.75
N ASP A 28 6.96 -5.31 -4.86
CA ASP A 28 7.09 -4.08 -5.63
C ASP A 28 7.36 -2.85 -4.75
N THR A 29 8.05 -3.06 -3.63
CA THR A 29 8.53 -2.00 -2.75
C THR A 29 10.05 -1.81 -2.84
N MET A 30 10.53 -0.61 -2.49
CA MET A 30 11.95 -0.28 -2.37
C MET A 30 12.21 0.48 -1.08
N VAL A 31 13.07 -0.08 -0.23
CA VAL A 31 13.50 0.55 1.03
C VAL A 31 14.67 1.48 0.76
N ARG A 32 14.54 2.76 1.16
CA ARG A 32 15.53 3.83 0.92
C ARG A 32 16.25 4.28 2.19
N GLY A 33 15.72 3.97 3.34
CA GLY A 33 16.24 4.44 4.62
C GLY A 33 16.08 3.44 5.76
N SER A 34 16.44 3.86 6.96
CA SER A 34 16.31 3.03 8.16
C SER A 34 14.85 2.70 8.47
N LEU A 35 14.61 1.45 8.83
CA LEU A 35 13.32 0.96 9.32
C LEU A 35 13.24 0.96 10.86
N HIS A 36 14.27 1.48 11.55
CA HIS A 36 14.34 1.47 13.00
C HIS A 36 13.13 2.16 13.64
N ASP A 37 12.75 3.34 13.16
CA ASP A 37 11.62 4.09 13.73
C ASP A 37 10.27 3.40 13.43
N LEU A 38 10.13 2.77 12.24
CA LEU A 38 8.97 1.93 11.94
C LEU A 38 8.90 0.74 12.91
N TRP A 39 10.03 0.05 13.12
CA TRP A 39 10.13 -1.09 14.04
C TRP A 39 9.79 -0.70 15.48
N SER A 40 10.17 0.52 15.90
CA SER A 40 9.97 1.03 17.26
C SER A 40 8.53 1.47 17.54
N ILE A 41 7.63 1.50 16.55
CA ILE A 41 6.23 1.84 16.75
C ILE A 41 5.58 0.82 17.71
N ASP A 42 4.93 1.33 18.75
CA ASP A 42 4.19 0.51 19.71
C ASP A 42 2.87 -0.01 19.08
N LEU A 43 2.74 -1.33 19.04
CA LEU A 43 1.54 -2.03 18.60
C LEU A 43 0.83 -2.77 19.76
N SER A 44 1.06 -2.40 21.02
CA SER A 44 0.51 -3.13 22.17
C SER A 44 -1.02 -3.26 22.15
N ASN A 45 -1.72 -2.32 21.49
CA ASN A 45 -3.18 -2.32 21.36
C ASN A 45 -3.67 -2.67 19.94
N TYR A 46 -2.76 -3.00 19.00
CA TYR A 46 -3.08 -3.21 17.59
C TYR A 46 -2.48 -4.50 17.08
N VAL A 47 -3.13 -5.10 16.10
CA VAL A 47 -2.63 -6.30 15.41
C VAL A 47 -1.65 -5.90 14.32
N ILE A 48 -1.96 -4.83 13.58
CA ILE A 48 -1.12 -4.34 12.49
C ILE A 48 -0.99 -2.81 12.52
N GLY A 49 0.12 -2.31 11.98
CA GLY A 49 0.32 -0.93 11.57
C GLY A 49 0.34 -0.84 10.05
N ALA A 50 -0.42 0.08 9.46
CA ALA A 50 -0.50 0.27 8.01
C ALA A 50 -0.68 1.74 7.63
N ALA A 51 -0.18 2.15 6.46
CA ALA A 51 -0.35 3.50 5.94
C ALA A 51 -1.70 3.65 5.22
N VAL A 52 -2.29 4.84 5.31
CA VAL A 52 -3.58 5.11 4.69
C VAL A 52 -3.52 5.03 3.16
N GLU A 53 -4.59 4.49 2.53
CA GLU A 53 -4.82 4.50 1.09
C GLU A 53 -5.86 5.56 0.74
N PRO A 54 -5.45 6.76 0.28
CA PRO A 54 -6.35 7.90 0.16
C PRO A 54 -7.34 7.80 -1.00
N THR A 55 -7.12 6.88 -1.94
CA THR A 55 -8.00 6.72 -3.12
C THR A 55 -9.13 5.73 -2.90
N ALA A 56 -9.19 5.07 -1.74
CA ALA A 56 -10.30 4.18 -1.42
C ALA A 56 -11.63 4.94 -1.28
N ASN A 57 -12.50 4.80 -2.27
CA ASN A 57 -13.78 5.49 -2.35
C ASN A 57 -14.84 4.92 -1.38
N SER A 58 -15.98 5.60 -1.30
CA SER A 58 -17.09 5.21 -0.41
C SER A 58 -17.70 3.85 -0.75
N GLU A 59 -17.72 3.46 -2.02
CA GLU A 59 -18.25 2.17 -2.46
C GLU A 59 -17.37 1.02 -1.98
N ARG A 60 -16.05 1.17 -2.12
CA ARG A 60 -15.06 0.20 -1.61
C ARG A 60 -15.19 0.01 -0.10
N LYS A 61 -15.36 1.11 0.66
CA LYS A 61 -15.57 1.04 2.11
C LYS A 61 -16.89 0.36 2.47
N LYS A 62 -17.99 0.70 1.79
CA LYS A 62 -19.29 0.07 2.01
C LYS A 62 -19.28 -1.43 1.72
N ALA A 63 -18.58 -1.85 0.66
CA ALA A 63 -18.47 -3.26 0.28
C ALA A 63 -17.85 -4.15 1.36
N ILE A 64 -17.09 -3.58 2.30
CA ILE A 64 -16.46 -4.29 3.43
C ILE A 64 -17.05 -3.86 4.79
N SER A 65 -18.19 -3.21 4.81
CA SER A 65 -18.84 -2.69 6.03
C SER A 65 -17.92 -1.79 6.89
N LEU A 66 -17.03 -1.03 6.22
CA LEU A 66 -16.17 -0.06 6.86
C LEU A 66 -16.89 1.30 6.90
N GLU A 67 -16.96 1.90 8.09
CA GLU A 67 -17.54 3.22 8.27
C GLU A 67 -16.83 4.27 7.41
N LEU A 68 -17.59 5.17 6.79
CA LEU A 68 -17.02 6.18 5.87
C LEU A 68 -16.03 7.13 6.55
N THR A 69 -16.15 7.32 7.85
CA THR A 69 -15.24 8.15 8.66
C THR A 69 -13.94 7.45 9.03
N LYS A 70 -13.89 6.11 8.98
CA LYS A 70 -12.67 5.36 9.25
C LYS A 70 -11.73 5.39 8.06
N PRO A 71 -10.40 5.43 8.27
CA PRO A 71 -9.42 5.30 7.19
C PRO A 71 -9.48 3.89 6.58
N TYR A 72 -9.12 3.81 5.31
CA TYR A 72 -8.82 2.57 4.61
C TYR A 72 -7.30 2.51 4.40
N TYR A 73 -6.67 1.37 4.65
CA TYR A 73 -5.23 1.22 4.68
C TYR A 73 -4.71 0.39 3.52
N ASN A 74 -3.53 0.73 3.03
CA ASN A 74 -2.81 -0.06 2.03
C ASN A 74 -2.07 -1.22 2.72
N ALA A 75 -2.19 -2.43 2.19
CA ALA A 75 -1.61 -3.64 2.77
C ALA A 75 -0.22 -4.01 2.22
N GLY A 76 0.39 -3.17 1.38
CA GLY A 76 1.70 -3.47 0.78
C GLY A 76 2.89 -3.29 1.73
N VAL A 77 2.71 -2.55 2.82
CA VAL A 77 3.65 -2.46 3.94
C VAL A 77 2.87 -2.60 5.23
N LEU A 78 3.19 -3.63 6.01
CA LEU A 78 2.55 -3.90 7.29
C LEU A 78 3.60 -4.09 8.38
N LEU A 79 3.45 -3.38 9.49
CA LEU A 79 4.11 -3.71 10.75
C LEU A 79 3.14 -4.61 11.53
N ILE A 80 3.55 -5.81 11.94
CA ILE A 80 2.65 -6.81 12.50
C ILE A 80 3.11 -7.22 13.89
N ASN A 81 2.20 -7.12 14.87
CA ASN A 81 2.34 -7.71 16.18
C ASN A 81 1.93 -9.19 16.10
N MET A 82 2.91 -10.09 16.06
CA MET A 82 2.68 -11.52 15.89
C MET A 82 2.08 -12.21 17.12
N GLU A 83 2.29 -11.68 18.32
CA GLU A 83 1.59 -12.15 19.52
C GLU A 83 0.07 -11.95 19.36
N LYS A 84 -0.36 -10.72 19.10
CA LYS A 84 -1.80 -10.41 18.87
C LYS A 84 -2.36 -11.10 17.65
N TRP A 85 -1.57 -11.22 16.58
CA TRP A 85 -1.97 -11.96 15.38
C TRP A 85 -2.32 -13.42 15.69
N LYS A 86 -1.48 -14.10 16.50
CA LYS A 86 -1.70 -15.47 16.96
C LYS A 86 -2.84 -15.56 17.96
N GLU A 87 -2.86 -14.71 18.98
CA GLU A 87 -3.89 -14.66 20.03
C GLU A 87 -5.30 -14.52 19.44
N MET A 88 -5.47 -13.60 18.50
CA MET A 88 -6.75 -13.37 17.82
C MET A 88 -7.07 -14.36 16.71
N ASN A 89 -6.11 -15.19 16.29
CA ASN A 89 -6.22 -15.94 15.04
C ASN A 89 -6.52 -15.00 13.83
N ALA A 90 -5.85 -13.87 13.76
CA ALA A 90 -6.14 -12.80 12.82
C ALA A 90 -6.15 -13.27 11.36
N GLY A 91 -5.20 -14.11 10.94
CA GLY A 91 -5.18 -14.69 9.62
C GLY A 91 -6.44 -15.46 9.26
N LYS A 92 -6.98 -16.25 10.21
CA LYS A 92 -8.24 -17.00 10.03
C LYS A 92 -9.45 -16.05 9.96
N ILE A 93 -9.48 -15.01 10.80
CA ILE A 93 -10.54 -14.00 10.79
C ILE A 93 -10.59 -13.30 9.43
N VAL A 94 -9.44 -12.84 8.92
CA VAL A 94 -9.35 -12.19 7.60
C VAL A 94 -9.73 -13.16 6.47
N LEU A 95 -9.27 -14.40 6.52
CA LEU A 95 -9.61 -15.43 5.52
C LEU A 95 -11.10 -15.73 5.51
N ASN A 96 -11.72 -15.83 6.68
CA ASN A 96 -13.17 -16.06 6.78
C ASN A 96 -13.95 -14.88 6.21
N PHE A 97 -13.55 -13.65 6.54
CA PHE A 97 -14.13 -12.44 5.96
C PHE A 97 -14.04 -12.44 4.42
N TYR A 98 -12.89 -12.82 3.86
CA TYR A 98 -12.69 -12.95 2.42
C TYR A 98 -13.64 -13.99 1.81
N LYS A 99 -13.80 -15.16 2.46
CA LYS A 99 -14.71 -16.23 2.03
C LYS A 99 -16.19 -15.83 2.09
N GLU A 100 -16.60 -15.13 3.15
CA GLU A 100 -17.96 -14.59 3.31
C GLU A 100 -18.34 -13.65 2.16
N HIS A 101 -17.34 -12.93 1.62
CA HIS A 101 -17.48 -12.08 0.43
C HIS A 101 -17.23 -12.87 -0.89
N GLN A 102 -17.24 -14.22 -0.83
CA GLN A 102 -17.09 -15.12 -2.00
C GLN A 102 -15.80 -14.88 -2.79
N GLY A 103 -14.75 -14.35 -2.16
CA GLY A 103 -13.50 -13.97 -2.84
C GLY A 103 -13.63 -12.81 -3.82
N ARG A 104 -14.73 -12.05 -3.78
CA ARG A 104 -15.06 -10.98 -4.73
C ARG A 104 -14.87 -9.60 -4.13
N LEU A 105 -13.72 -9.36 -3.51
CA LEU A 105 -13.34 -8.06 -3.00
C LEU A 105 -12.45 -7.32 -4.01
N PHE A 106 -12.65 -6.02 -4.16
CA PHE A 106 -11.94 -5.19 -5.15
C PHE A 106 -10.42 -5.33 -5.07
N ALA A 107 -9.87 -5.27 -3.87
CA ALA A 107 -8.43 -5.42 -3.59
C ALA A 107 -8.17 -6.65 -2.70
N ASN A 108 -8.89 -7.75 -2.94
CA ASN A 108 -8.70 -9.07 -2.30
C ASN A 108 -8.41 -8.99 -0.80
N ASP A 109 -7.22 -9.44 -0.40
CA ASP A 109 -6.74 -9.48 0.98
C ASP A 109 -6.64 -8.10 1.63
N GLN A 110 -6.27 -7.04 0.90
CA GLN A 110 -6.27 -5.68 1.44
C GLN A 110 -7.67 -5.26 1.90
N CYS A 111 -8.70 -5.53 1.10
CA CYS A 111 -10.08 -5.27 1.50
C CYS A 111 -10.49 -6.12 2.71
N ALA A 112 -10.12 -7.41 2.71
CA ALA A 112 -10.42 -8.32 3.81
C ALA A 112 -9.73 -7.90 5.12
N ILE A 113 -8.47 -7.48 5.08
CA ILE A 113 -7.74 -6.92 6.23
C ILE A 113 -8.46 -5.69 6.78
N ASN A 114 -8.82 -4.74 5.91
CA ASN A 114 -9.50 -3.50 6.31
C ASN A 114 -10.91 -3.75 6.89
N GLY A 115 -11.64 -4.73 6.38
CA GLY A 115 -12.96 -5.09 6.89
C GLY A 115 -12.89 -5.86 8.21
N ALA A 116 -12.08 -6.91 8.23
CA ALA A 116 -11.99 -7.84 9.35
C ALA A 116 -11.24 -7.27 10.57
N LEU A 117 -10.20 -6.46 10.35
CA LEU A 117 -9.35 -5.91 11.40
C LEU A 117 -9.53 -4.40 11.61
N LYS A 118 -10.63 -3.81 11.16
CA LYS A 118 -10.89 -2.36 11.14
C LYS A 118 -10.63 -1.61 12.46
N ASP A 119 -10.73 -2.30 13.60
CA ASP A 119 -10.54 -1.72 14.95
C ASP A 119 -9.14 -2.03 15.53
N TYR A 120 -8.33 -2.81 14.81
CA TYR A 120 -7.03 -3.29 15.25
C TYR A 120 -5.89 -2.85 14.34
N ILE A 121 -6.12 -1.82 13.50
CA ILE A 121 -5.11 -1.24 12.61
C ILE A 121 -4.65 0.11 13.15
N LEU A 122 -3.36 0.24 13.45
CA LEU A 122 -2.72 1.51 13.75
C LEU A 122 -2.31 2.21 12.46
N GLN A 123 -2.66 3.48 12.31
CA GLN A 123 -2.14 4.28 11.19
C GLN A 123 -0.65 4.59 11.41
N ILE A 124 0.20 4.13 10.49
CA ILE A 124 1.61 4.51 10.44
C ILE A 124 1.85 5.66 9.45
N PRO A 125 3.00 6.36 9.53
CA PRO A 125 3.35 7.42 8.58
C PRO A 125 3.35 6.92 7.13
N ILE A 126 2.85 7.76 6.21
CA ILE A 126 2.79 7.45 4.77
C ILE A 126 4.17 7.34 4.13
N SER A 127 5.22 7.89 4.76
CA SER A 127 6.61 7.73 4.34
C SER A 127 7.08 6.27 4.33
N TYR A 128 6.43 5.39 5.10
CA TYR A 128 6.70 3.95 5.10
C TYR A 128 5.88 3.13 4.09
N ASN A 129 5.00 3.78 3.35
CA ASN A 129 4.31 3.15 2.20
C ASN A 129 3.93 4.23 1.21
N PHE A 130 4.95 4.87 0.62
CA PHE A 130 4.78 5.99 -0.30
C PHE A 130 4.42 5.47 -1.69
N CYS A 131 3.12 5.41 -1.96
CA CYS A 131 2.58 4.92 -3.21
C CYS A 131 2.26 6.02 -4.22
N ASN A 132 1.87 5.64 -5.42
CA ASN A 132 1.60 6.54 -6.56
C ASN A 132 0.53 7.59 -6.28
N SER A 133 -0.44 7.32 -5.41
CA SER A 133 -1.47 8.29 -5.00
C SER A 133 -0.85 9.60 -4.48
N TYR A 134 0.24 9.50 -3.71
CA TYR A 134 0.94 10.68 -3.17
C TYR A 134 1.78 11.44 -4.20
N ARG A 135 2.06 10.83 -5.32
CA ARG A 135 2.77 11.49 -6.45
C ARG A 135 1.80 12.19 -7.39
N PHE A 136 0.65 11.59 -7.65
CA PHE A 136 -0.32 12.09 -8.63
C PHE A 136 -1.26 13.16 -8.07
N TYR A 137 -1.51 13.14 -6.77
CA TYR A 137 -2.50 14.00 -6.15
C TYR A 137 -1.86 14.96 -5.15
N ASN A 138 -2.21 16.23 -5.25
CA ASN A 138 -1.80 17.21 -4.25
C ASN A 138 -2.63 17.06 -2.95
N TYR A 139 -2.14 17.65 -1.87
CA TYR A 139 -2.76 17.57 -0.54
C TYR A 139 -4.27 17.91 -0.56
N LYS A 140 -4.67 18.99 -1.25
CA LYS A 140 -6.08 19.41 -1.32
C LYS A 140 -6.96 18.34 -1.97
N ALA A 141 -6.48 17.68 -3.02
CA ALA A 141 -7.18 16.60 -3.69
C ALA A 141 -7.31 15.38 -2.79
N LEU A 142 -6.22 14.98 -2.11
CA LEU A 142 -6.23 13.83 -1.17
C LEU A 142 -7.21 14.06 -0.02
N VAL A 143 -7.20 15.25 0.60
CA VAL A 143 -8.19 15.60 1.64
C VAL A 143 -9.63 15.51 1.11
N LYS A 144 -9.87 15.92 -0.15
CA LYS A 144 -11.20 15.84 -0.76
C LYS A 144 -11.63 14.41 -1.04
N MET A 145 -10.72 13.56 -1.53
CA MET A 145 -10.98 12.14 -1.82
C MET A 145 -11.31 11.37 -0.54
N MET A 146 -10.61 11.67 0.55
CA MET A 146 -10.78 10.96 1.80
C MET A 146 -12.05 11.32 2.58
N LYS A 147 -12.72 12.45 2.27
CA LYS A 147 -13.93 12.84 3.01
C LYS A 147 -14.98 11.72 3.04
N PRO A 148 -15.68 11.49 4.16
CA PRO A 148 -15.60 12.23 5.44
C PRO A 148 -14.44 11.81 6.37
N THR A 149 -13.57 10.86 5.98
CA THR A 149 -12.39 10.48 6.75
C THR A 149 -11.43 11.67 6.89
N LYS A 150 -10.87 11.86 8.08
CA LYS A 150 -9.83 12.86 8.33
C LYS A 150 -8.49 12.38 7.76
N PHE A 151 -7.80 13.23 7.00
CA PHE A 151 -6.43 13.00 6.56
C PHE A 151 -5.44 13.64 7.54
N ILE A 152 -4.16 13.27 7.44
CA ILE A 152 -3.07 13.87 8.23
C ILE A 152 -2.98 15.37 7.98
N SER A 153 -2.30 16.11 8.86
CA SER A 153 -2.09 17.56 8.70
C SER A 153 -1.30 17.86 7.42
N LYS A 154 -1.38 19.09 6.94
CA LYS A 154 -0.62 19.51 5.76
C LYS A 154 0.88 19.50 6.04
N GLU A 155 1.25 19.87 7.23
CA GLU A 155 2.62 19.92 7.73
C GLU A 155 3.21 18.51 7.78
N ASP A 156 2.51 17.56 8.41
CA ASP A 156 2.92 16.15 8.46
C ASP A 156 3.00 15.54 7.06
N TYR A 157 2.02 15.84 6.20
CA TYR A 157 2.04 15.38 4.82
C TYR A 157 3.30 15.87 4.07
N GLN A 158 3.64 17.15 4.21
CA GLN A 158 4.83 17.70 3.55
C GLN A 158 6.12 17.05 4.05
N VAL A 159 6.28 16.89 5.36
CA VAL A 159 7.45 16.22 5.96
C VAL A 159 7.58 14.79 5.43
N GLN A 160 6.50 14.03 5.44
CA GLN A 160 6.50 12.62 5.04
C GLN A 160 6.70 12.43 3.53
N CYS A 161 6.17 13.33 2.69
CA CYS A 161 6.38 13.27 1.23
C CYS A 161 7.77 13.71 0.80
N ASN A 162 8.43 14.59 1.55
CA ASN A 162 9.77 15.06 1.21
C ASN A 162 10.86 14.00 1.44
N ASN A 163 10.63 13.08 2.36
CA ASN A 163 11.58 12.01 2.67
C ASN A 163 10.87 10.65 2.83
N PRO A 164 10.34 10.07 1.76
CA PRO A 164 9.74 8.74 1.83
C PRO A 164 10.81 7.68 2.08
N ILE A 165 10.53 6.78 3.01
CA ILE A 165 11.44 5.72 3.46
C ILE A 165 11.22 4.43 2.65
N ILE A 166 9.95 4.09 2.35
CA ILE A 166 9.62 2.95 1.50
C ILE A 166 8.78 3.45 0.34
N ILE A 167 9.28 3.24 -0.88
CA ILE A 167 8.53 3.49 -2.12
C ILE A 167 7.77 2.22 -2.49
N HIS A 168 6.49 2.35 -2.77
CA HIS A 168 5.65 1.27 -3.24
C HIS A 168 5.22 1.56 -4.70
N PHE A 169 5.74 0.78 -5.64
CA PHE A 169 5.48 0.92 -7.07
C PHE A 169 4.11 0.31 -7.46
N LEU A 170 3.07 0.86 -6.85
CA LEU A 170 1.72 0.36 -7.00
C LEU A 170 1.21 0.49 -8.44
N GLY A 171 0.51 -0.53 -8.93
CA GLY A 171 -0.08 -0.54 -10.28
C GLY A 171 0.93 -0.85 -11.38
N GLU A 172 0.79 -0.16 -12.52
CA GLU A 172 1.58 -0.49 -13.72
C GLU A 172 2.93 0.24 -13.80
N GLU A 173 3.16 1.30 -13.00
CA GLU A 173 4.40 2.08 -13.00
C GLU A 173 5.57 1.39 -12.31
N ARG A 174 5.82 0.13 -12.67
CA ARG A 174 6.91 -0.68 -12.11
C ARG A 174 8.23 -0.37 -12.80
N PRO A 175 9.32 -0.12 -12.04
CA PRO A 175 10.60 0.32 -12.60
C PRO A 175 11.24 -0.65 -13.60
N TRP A 176 10.94 -1.94 -13.50
CA TRP A 176 11.45 -2.98 -14.40
C TRP A 176 10.69 -3.09 -15.72
N ARG A 177 9.72 -2.22 -16.00
CA ARG A 177 8.96 -2.16 -17.27
C ARG A 177 9.52 -1.09 -18.18
N VAL A 178 9.79 -1.45 -19.43
CA VAL A 178 10.36 -0.52 -20.42
C VAL A 178 9.38 0.61 -20.72
N GLY A 179 9.91 1.85 -20.77
CA GLY A 179 9.10 3.07 -20.97
C GLY A 179 8.58 3.71 -19.69
N ASN A 180 8.78 3.07 -18.52
CA ASN A 180 8.44 3.64 -17.22
C ASN A 180 9.21 4.94 -16.96
N LYS A 181 8.52 5.95 -16.38
CA LYS A 181 9.09 7.24 -15.98
C LYS A 181 8.82 7.59 -14.51
N HIS A 182 8.69 6.56 -13.67
CA HIS A 182 8.50 6.78 -12.25
C HIS A 182 9.69 7.54 -11.64
N THR A 183 9.42 8.48 -10.75
CA THR A 183 10.43 9.38 -10.15
C THR A 183 11.61 8.62 -9.53
N TYR A 184 11.37 7.43 -8.97
CA TYR A 184 12.37 6.61 -8.28
C TYR A 184 12.93 5.47 -9.16
N THR A 185 12.68 5.47 -10.47
CA THR A 185 13.19 4.42 -11.37
C THR A 185 14.72 4.33 -11.34
N ASN A 186 15.43 5.47 -11.39
CA ASN A 186 16.89 5.48 -11.39
C ASN A 186 17.46 4.92 -10.08
N GLU A 187 16.82 5.24 -8.95
CA GLU A 187 17.24 4.73 -7.65
C GLU A 187 16.97 3.21 -7.54
N TYR A 188 15.82 2.75 -8.03
CA TYR A 188 15.52 1.33 -8.13
C TYR A 188 16.56 0.60 -8.98
N MET A 189 16.90 1.11 -10.17
CA MET A 189 17.91 0.51 -11.06
C MET A 189 19.30 0.51 -10.44
N PHE A 190 19.65 1.47 -9.61
CA PHE A 190 20.90 1.43 -8.83
C PHE A 190 20.97 0.22 -7.90
N TYR A 191 19.87 -0.12 -7.21
CA TYR A 191 19.82 -1.33 -6.38
C TYR A 191 19.71 -2.60 -7.23
N TRP A 192 18.89 -2.58 -8.28
CA TRP A 192 18.75 -3.69 -9.23
C TRP A 192 20.10 -4.17 -9.76
N ASN A 193 20.96 -3.24 -10.18
CA ASN A 193 22.29 -3.53 -10.72
C ASN A 193 23.26 -4.16 -9.70
N LYS A 194 22.89 -4.19 -8.41
CA LYS A 194 23.65 -4.84 -7.34
C LYS A 194 23.12 -6.23 -6.97
N THR A 195 22.08 -6.68 -7.63
CA THR A 195 21.45 -7.98 -7.39
C THR A 195 21.93 -9.01 -8.41
N PRO A 196 21.75 -10.31 -8.16
CA PRO A 196 22.00 -11.35 -9.15
C PRO A 196 21.19 -11.20 -10.45
N TRP A 197 20.13 -10.41 -10.45
CA TRP A 197 19.25 -10.15 -11.61
C TRP A 197 19.66 -8.95 -12.45
N ALA A 198 20.79 -8.30 -12.18
CA ALA A 198 21.28 -7.11 -12.89
C ALA A 198 21.27 -7.24 -14.43
N ASN A 199 21.53 -8.46 -14.93
CA ASN A 199 21.56 -8.76 -16.37
C ASN A 199 20.21 -9.30 -16.91
N THR A 200 19.17 -9.36 -16.08
CA THR A 200 17.84 -9.80 -16.54
C THR A 200 17.24 -8.70 -17.40
N PRO A 201 16.72 -9.00 -18.61
CA PRO A 201 16.05 -8.01 -19.45
C PRO A 201 14.85 -7.40 -18.73
N LEU A 202 14.64 -6.09 -18.92
CA LEU A 202 13.42 -5.42 -18.46
C LEU A 202 12.21 -5.97 -19.23
N GLU A 203 11.04 -5.89 -18.60
CA GLU A 203 9.77 -6.33 -19.18
C GLU A 203 9.39 -5.43 -20.37
N LEU A 204 9.35 -6.01 -21.58
CA LEU A 204 9.02 -5.35 -22.83
C LEU A 204 7.49 -5.27 -23.04
N GLY A 205 7.09 -4.47 -24.04
CA GLY A 205 5.68 -4.37 -24.45
C GLY A 205 4.88 -3.27 -23.74
N TRP A 206 5.51 -2.52 -22.85
CA TRP A 206 4.89 -1.45 -22.07
C TRP A 206 5.07 -0.05 -22.66
N GLU A 207 5.89 0.10 -23.70
CA GLU A 207 6.32 1.40 -24.24
C GLU A 207 5.15 2.26 -24.72
N ASN A 208 4.20 1.65 -25.45
CA ASN A 208 3.02 2.37 -25.95
C ASN A 208 2.05 2.73 -24.80
N TYR A 209 1.87 1.80 -23.85
CA TYR A 209 1.11 2.08 -22.63
C TYR A 209 1.67 3.30 -21.91
N PHE A 210 2.98 3.34 -21.66
CA PHE A 210 3.60 4.45 -20.92
C PHE A 210 3.63 5.76 -21.72
N LYS A 211 3.68 5.73 -23.05
CA LYS A 211 3.50 6.94 -23.87
C LYS A 211 2.14 7.58 -23.60
N VAL A 212 1.06 6.78 -23.70
CA VAL A 212 -0.31 7.24 -23.44
C VAL A 212 -0.51 7.65 -21.98
N PHE A 213 -0.05 6.83 -21.05
CA PHE A 213 -0.16 7.07 -19.61
C PHE A 213 0.56 8.35 -19.18
N ASN A 214 1.77 8.60 -19.68
CA ASN A 214 2.51 9.82 -19.35
C ASN A 214 1.86 11.07 -19.95
N LEU A 215 1.34 10.99 -21.19
CA LEU A 215 0.56 12.07 -21.79
C LEU A 215 -0.69 12.35 -20.97
N PHE A 216 -1.46 11.32 -20.62
CA PHE A 216 -2.65 11.42 -19.78
C PHE A 216 -2.33 12.10 -18.45
N ASN A 217 -1.31 11.65 -17.73
CA ASN A 217 -0.90 12.26 -16.46
C ASN A 217 -0.47 13.73 -16.60
N THR A 218 0.19 14.09 -17.71
CA THR A 218 0.58 15.47 -18.00
C THR A 218 -0.66 16.35 -18.20
N VAL A 219 -1.62 15.90 -19.00
CA VAL A 219 -2.87 16.62 -19.26
C VAL A 219 -3.75 16.71 -18.01
N MET A 220 -3.80 15.65 -17.20
CA MET A 220 -4.64 15.58 -15.99
C MET A 220 -4.03 16.24 -14.77
N LYS A 221 -2.76 16.63 -14.80
CA LYS A 221 -2.08 17.27 -13.66
C LYS A 221 -2.85 18.45 -13.05
N PRO A 222 -3.44 19.39 -13.83
CA PRO A 222 -4.25 20.48 -13.29
C PRO A 222 -5.66 20.03 -12.83
N PHE A 223 -6.11 18.82 -13.18
CA PHE A 223 -7.46 18.31 -12.91
C PHE A 223 -7.47 17.05 -12.04
N PRO A 224 -6.92 17.07 -10.82
CA PRO A 224 -6.73 15.87 -10.00
C PRO A 224 -8.02 15.11 -9.70
N MET A 225 -9.14 15.83 -9.47
CA MET A 225 -10.42 15.16 -9.20
C MET A 225 -11.05 14.52 -10.44
N LEU A 226 -10.78 15.05 -11.64
CA LEU A 226 -11.19 14.40 -12.89
C LEU A 226 -10.36 13.14 -13.13
N ARG A 227 -9.02 13.25 -12.93
CA ARG A 227 -8.12 12.09 -12.99
C ARG A 227 -8.60 10.97 -12.07
N TYR A 228 -8.93 11.31 -10.81
CA TYR A 228 -9.44 10.35 -9.83
C TYR A 228 -10.71 9.63 -10.34
N ARG A 229 -11.67 10.35 -10.91
CA ARG A 229 -12.90 9.74 -11.44
C ARG A 229 -12.71 8.83 -12.65
N ILE A 230 -11.61 9.02 -13.39
CA ILE A 230 -11.30 8.20 -14.59
C ILE A 230 -10.51 6.95 -14.21
N MET A 231 -9.64 7.04 -13.19
CA MET A 231 -8.67 5.99 -12.87
C MET A 231 -9.06 5.11 -11.68
N ASP A 232 -9.93 5.60 -10.81
CA ASP A 232 -10.39 4.95 -9.58
C ASP A 232 -11.92 4.81 -9.56
#